data_5ab646346f39ca9441f348b2cbcdb414
#
_entry.id   5ab646346f39ca9441f348b2cbcdb414
#
_cell.length_a   1.000
_cell.length_b   1.000
_cell.length_c   1.000
_cell.angle_alpha   90.00
_cell.angle_beta   90.00
_cell.angle_gamma   90.00
#
_symmetry.space_group_name_H-M   'P 1'
#
loop_
_entity.id
_entity.type
_entity.pdbx_description
1 polymer ?
#
loop_
_entity_poly.entity_id
_entity_poly.type
_entity_poly.pdbx_seq_one_letter_code
_entity_poly.pdbx_strand_id
1 'polypeptide(L)'
;MISLRRTTTAALVACAALLAPLAPAQAGTQLPGGRPLEGRVAAFLDGIRQDPARLDAFLRQLPKGGDLHNHLSGAVSTELLIQLAAEDGLCIDSETFVSATGPCQGTARPAQDAVTDQDFRTQVIRSWSMQDFAPGQESGHDHFFATFGKFGEASWRHPGRMLAEVTDTMAAQHQSYLETMLTPASGGAAALAAKTGFDQDFAALRQRLLADGQIQTLVDQARGDLDRAMAEYQDTEHCGTAQARPGCAVTVRIQSQASRAAAPARVFTQLLLGMELASQDQRFAAVNLVQPEDYQASLDNYDLQMRMLDFLHPLYPNAHISLHAGELAPGLVKPEDLRFHIRQAVLTGHAERIGHGVDVANEDDSADLLRTLAERKVLIEVPLTSNDQILQVSGQDHPFALYRKSGVPTALSTDDPGVERIDITHEYLRAVRTYQLTYRDLKDLARTSLEYGFVGGRSLWQDRNGYRPVAECQDRPLGTKPTSACAALLRDNPKAALEWQQEGAFRDFEQAVLRGK
;
A
#
# COMPACT_ATOMS: atom_id res chain seq x y z
N MET A 1 -39.09 -48.12 64.47
CA MET A 1 -38.43 -47.94 65.77
C MET A 1 -37.26 -47.00 65.59
N ILE A 2 -37.22 -45.95 66.32
CA ILE A 2 -36.14 -45.03 66.66
C ILE A 2 -35.67 -44.08 65.55
N SER A 3 -36.23 -42.91 65.65
CA SER A 3 -35.81 -41.61 65.09
C SER A 3 -34.45 -41.17 65.63
N LEU A 4 -33.59 -40.62 64.81
CA LEU A 4 -32.56 -39.68 65.26
C LEU A 4 -32.51 -38.48 64.31
N ARG A 5 -33.00 -37.37 64.85
CA ARG A 5 -32.85 -36.05 64.30
C ARG A 5 -31.39 -35.61 64.47
N ARG A 6 -30.75 -35.11 63.40
CA ARG A 6 -29.54 -34.29 63.49
C ARG A 6 -29.87 -32.89 63.04
N THR A 7 -29.77 -31.97 63.93
CA THR A 7 -29.79 -30.52 63.76
C THR A 7 -28.47 -30.09 63.18
N THR A 8 -28.48 -29.44 62.01
CA THR A 8 -27.31 -28.75 61.41
C THR A 8 -27.48 -27.25 61.62
N THR A 9 -26.62 -26.70 62.46
CA THR A 9 -26.46 -25.26 62.66
C THR A 9 -25.78 -24.64 61.43
N ALA A 10 -26.44 -23.69 60.81
CA ALA A 10 -25.88 -22.87 59.70
C ALA A 10 -25.03 -21.74 60.33
N ALA A 11 -23.74 -21.75 60.04
CA ALA A 11 -22.85 -20.64 60.34
C ALA A 11 -22.88 -19.66 59.16
N LEU A 12 -23.38 -18.45 59.36
CA LEU A 12 -23.29 -17.32 58.48
C LEU A 12 -21.85 -16.78 58.52
N VAL A 13 -21.12 -16.94 57.42
CA VAL A 13 -19.85 -16.22 57.18
C VAL A 13 -20.19 -14.93 56.44
N ALA A 14 -20.07 -13.80 57.13
CA ALA A 14 -20.17 -12.47 56.52
C ALA A 14 -18.87 -12.15 55.80
N CYS A 15 -18.88 -12.17 54.47
CA CYS A 15 -17.81 -11.58 53.64
C CYS A 15 -17.95 -10.07 53.62
N ALA A 16 -17.10 -9.37 54.38
CA ALA A 16 -16.93 -7.92 54.24
C ALA A 16 -16.13 -7.65 52.94
N ALA A 17 -16.82 -7.14 51.93
CA ALA A 17 -16.18 -6.62 50.72
C ALA A 17 -15.48 -5.29 51.05
N LEU A 18 -14.16 -5.30 51.06
CA LEU A 18 -13.34 -4.09 51.10
C LEU A 18 -13.43 -3.39 49.73
N LEU A 19 -14.25 -2.36 49.65
CA LEU A 19 -14.24 -1.39 48.56
C LEU A 19 -12.97 -0.54 48.71
N ALA A 20 -11.95 -0.84 47.93
CA ALA A 20 -10.84 0.08 47.72
C ALA A 20 -11.32 1.26 46.84
N PRO A 21 -11.04 2.51 47.21
CA PRO A 21 -11.39 3.64 46.36
C PRO A 21 -10.52 3.60 45.09
N LEU A 22 -11.17 3.60 43.94
CA LEU A 22 -10.53 3.88 42.64
C LEU A 22 -9.93 5.28 42.70
N ALA A 23 -8.61 5.37 42.67
CA ALA A 23 -7.92 6.64 42.49
C ALA A 23 -8.33 7.25 41.16
N PRO A 24 -8.66 8.56 41.08
CA PRO A 24 -8.93 9.21 39.83
C PRO A 24 -7.68 9.21 38.98
N ALA A 25 -7.83 8.81 37.71
CA ALA A 25 -6.78 8.96 36.69
C ALA A 25 -6.27 10.41 36.73
N GLN A 26 -4.97 10.58 36.94
CA GLN A 26 -4.35 11.89 36.92
C GLN A 26 -4.52 12.48 35.53
N ALA A 27 -5.39 13.45 35.39
CA ALA A 27 -5.46 14.33 34.25
C ALA A 27 -4.10 15.02 34.12
N GLY A 28 -3.42 14.76 33.01
CA GLY A 28 -2.18 15.46 32.68
C GLY A 28 -2.38 16.97 32.82
N THR A 29 -1.48 17.64 33.49
CA THR A 29 -1.44 19.08 33.69
C THR A 29 -1.50 19.80 32.34
N GLN A 30 -2.68 20.32 31.99
CA GLN A 30 -2.85 21.27 30.90
C GLN A 30 -2.17 22.58 31.31
N LEU A 31 -1.20 23.01 30.50
CA LEU A 31 -0.69 24.38 30.56
C LEU A 31 -1.83 25.37 30.25
N PRO A 32 -1.96 26.49 31.00
CA PRO A 32 -3.01 27.46 30.74
C PRO A 32 -2.66 28.29 29.51
N GLY A 33 -3.43 28.14 28.44
CA GLY A 33 -3.32 29.00 27.26
C GLY A 33 -3.79 28.30 25.97
N GLY A 34 -5.05 28.52 25.60
CA GLY A 34 -5.62 28.19 24.30
C GLY A 34 -5.68 26.70 23.95
N ARG A 35 -6.71 26.27 23.23
CA ARG A 35 -6.72 24.90 22.65
C ARG A 35 -5.46 24.74 21.80
N PRO A 36 -4.72 23.61 21.90
CA PRO A 36 -3.59 23.31 21.01
C PRO A 36 -3.99 23.53 19.55
N LEU A 37 -3.05 23.88 18.67
CA LEU A 37 -3.31 24.10 17.23
C LEU A 37 -4.15 22.95 16.65
N GLU A 38 -3.78 21.73 16.94
CA GLU A 38 -4.50 20.52 16.55
C GLU A 38 -6.00 20.54 16.95
N GLY A 39 -6.32 20.93 18.18
CA GLY A 39 -7.72 21.01 18.64
C GLY A 39 -8.53 22.11 17.94
N ARG A 40 -7.87 23.17 17.45
CA ARG A 40 -8.51 24.23 16.66
C ARG A 40 -8.78 23.76 15.23
N VAL A 41 -7.83 23.02 14.63
CA VAL A 41 -7.99 22.42 13.29
C VAL A 41 -9.03 21.32 13.31
N ALA A 42 -9.10 20.50 14.38
CA ALA A 42 -10.17 19.52 14.55
C ALA A 42 -11.55 20.18 14.54
N ALA A 43 -11.74 21.24 15.32
CA ALA A 43 -13.00 22.00 15.32
C ALA A 43 -13.30 22.67 13.96
N PHE A 44 -12.27 23.05 13.21
CA PHE A 44 -12.45 23.56 11.84
C PHE A 44 -12.95 22.45 10.90
N LEU A 45 -12.31 21.28 10.91
CA LEU A 45 -12.73 20.12 10.12
C LEU A 45 -14.19 19.76 10.42
N ASP A 46 -14.58 19.71 11.69
CA ASP A 46 -15.96 19.42 12.09
C ASP A 46 -16.95 20.45 11.51
N GLY A 47 -16.56 21.72 11.50
CA GLY A 47 -17.37 22.81 10.96
C GLY A 47 -17.54 22.80 9.43
N ILE A 48 -16.64 22.16 8.69
CA ILE A 48 -16.69 22.08 7.22
C ILE A 48 -17.10 20.71 6.69
N ARG A 49 -17.28 19.71 7.57
CA ARG A 49 -17.53 18.31 7.20
C ARG A 49 -18.67 18.11 6.21
N GLN A 50 -19.70 18.94 6.29
CA GLN A 50 -20.89 18.89 5.43
C GLN A 50 -20.78 19.78 4.18
N ASP A 51 -19.67 20.50 4.01
CA ASP A 51 -19.39 21.32 2.83
C ASP A 51 -18.39 20.58 1.92
N PRO A 52 -18.84 19.98 0.80
CA PRO A 52 -17.99 19.14 -0.04
C PRO A 52 -16.77 19.88 -0.60
N ALA A 53 -16.93 21.14 -1.00
CA ALA A 53 -15.85 21.91 -1.61
C ALA A 53 -14.79 22.31 -0.58
N ARG A 54 -15.22 22.73 0.62
CA ARG A 54 -14.29 23.10 1.71
C ARG A 54 -13.60 21.87 2.29
N LEU A 55 -14.31 20.74 2.39
CA LEU A 55 -13.71 19.49 2.85
C LEU A 55 -12.66 18.98 1.86
N ASP A 56 -12.94 18.98 0.55
CA ASP A 56 -11.97 18.63 -0.49
C ASP A 56 -10.74 19.55 -0.43
N ALA A 57 -10.94 20.87 -0.40
CA ALA A 57 -9.84 21.82 -0.30
C ALA A 57 -8.98 21.63 0.97
N PHE A 58 -9.60 21.30 2.10
CA PHE A 58 -8.88 20.96 3.33
C PHE A 58 -8.05 19.70 3.19
N LEU A 59 -8.63 18.63 2.63
CA LEU A 59 -7.97 17.35 2.48
C LEU A 59 -6.85 17.40 1.42
N ARG A 60 -6.99 18.20 0.35
CA ARG A 60 -5.91 18.41 -0.62
C ARG A 60 -4.65 18.99 0.02
N GLN A 61 -4.79 19.88 0.99
CA GLN A 61 -3.68 20.51 1.68
C GLN A 61 -3.14 19.70 2.87
N LEU A 62 -3.87 18.64 3.30
CA LEU A 62 -3.46 17.79 4.41
C LEU A 62 -2.19 17.01 4.03
N PRO A 63 -1.12 17.03 4.85
CA PRO A 63 0.03 16.13 4.68
C PRO A 63 -0.38 14.67 4.92
N LYS A 64 -0.13 13.79 3.92
CA LYS A 64 -0.68 12.42 3.88
C LYS A 64 0.36 11.31 4.03
N GLY A 65 1.62 11.68 4.33
CA GLY A 65 2.68 10.68 4.55
C GLY A 65 3.13 10.01 3.27
N GLY A 66 2.91 8.71 3.16
CA GLY A 66 3.30 7.89 2.02
C GLY A 66 2.15 7.11 1.42
N ASP A 67 2.41 6.52 0.25
CA ASP A 67 1.61 5.47 -0.36
C ASP A 67 2.41 4.16 -0.35
N LEU A 68 1.85 3.13 0.24
CA LEU A 68 2.53 1.85 0.47
C LEU A 68 2.04 0.74 -0.45
N HIS A 69 0.96 0.98 -1.18
CA HIS A 69 0.35 0.03 -2.10
C HIS A 69 0.00 0.73 -3.41
N ASN A 70 0.88 0.58 -4.39
CA ASN A 70 0.81 1.28 -5.66
C ASN A 70 1.49 0.46 -6.74
N HIS A 71 0.85 0.28 -7.89
CA HIS A 71 1.42 -0.38 -9.06
C HIS A 71 1.79 0.68 -10.08
N LEU A 72 3.07 0.83 -10.42
CA LEU A 72 3.53 1.90 -11.32
C LEU A 72 2.76 1.92 -12.64
N SER A 73 2.49 0.75 -13.24
CA SER A 73 1.78 0.64 -14.51
C SER A 73 0.33 1.09 -14.46
N GLY A 74 -0.32 0.94 -13.32
CA GLY A 74 -1.70 1.36 -13.09
C GLY A 74 -1.83 2.72 -12.40
N ALA A 75 -0.72 3.21 -11.81
CA ALA A 75 -0.70 4.51 -11.14
C ALA A 75 -0.55 5.68 -12.11
N VAL A 76 0.14 5.48 -13.22
CA VAL A 76 0.36 6.49 -14.25
C VAL A 76 -0.94 6.80 -14.99
N SER A 77 -1.13 8.06 -15.39
CA SER A 77 -2.33 8.45 -16.13
C SER A 77 -2.42 7.76 -17.49
N THR A 78 -3.64 7.43 -17.90
CA THR A 78 -3.91 6.89 -19.24
C THR A 78 -3.45 7.86 -20.33
N GLU A 79 -3.53 9.15 -20.06
CA GLU A 79 -3.10 10.21 -20.95
C GLU A 79 -1.60 10.15 -21.23
N LEU A 80 -0.77 9.92 -20.20
CA LEU A 80 0.67 9.73 -20.40
C LEU A 80 0.96 8.41 -21.11
N LEU A 81 0.26 7.32 -20.79
CA LEU A 81 0.42 6.04 -21.51
C LEU A 81 0.13 6.18 -23.00
N ILE A 82 -0.92 6.91 -23.40
CA ILE A 82 -1.23 7.21 -24.81
C ILE A 82 -0.08 8.00 -25.46
N GLN A 83 0.44 9.01 -24.76
CA GLN A 83 1.55 9.81 -25.26
C GLN A 83 2.82 8.97 -25.44
N LEU A 84 3.18 8.14 -24.46
CA LEU A 84 4.34 7.24 -24.54
C LEU A 84 4.18 6.24 -25.69
N ALA A 85 2.99 5.65 -25.83
CA ALA A 85 2.69 4.74 -26.93
C ALA A 85 2.85 5.41 -28.31
N ALA A 86 2.45 6.69 -28.43
CA ALA A 86 2.60 7.46 -29.66
C ALA A 86 4.07 7.77 -29.97
N GLU A 87 4.85 8.18 -28.97
CA GLU A 87 6.28 8.47 -29.10
C GLU A 87 7.07 7.21 -29.49
N ASP A 88 6.68 6.04 -28.97
CA ASP A 88 7.29 4.74 -29.31
C ASP A 88 6.82 4.16 -30.65
N GLY A 89 5.90 4.83 -31.34
CA GLY A 89 5.35 4.35 -32.61
C GLY A 89 4.52 3.08 -32.47
N LEU A 90 3.90 2.87 -31.32
CA LEU A 90 3.01 1.73 -31.07
C LEU A 90 1.71 1.87 -31.86
N CYS A 91 1.02 0.76 -32.01
CA CYS A 91 -0.33 0.67 -32.54
C CYS A 91 -1.33 0.42 -31.41
N ILE A 92 -2.55 0.93 -31.58
CA ILE A 92 -3.70 0.59 -30.72
C ILE A 92 -4.79 0.03 -31.63
N ASP A 93 -5.23 -1.18 -31.35
CA ASP A 93 -6.33 -1.80 -32.07
C ASP A 93 -7.65 -1.06 -31.79
N SER A 94 -8.40 -0.69 -32.82
CA SER A 94 -9.59 0.16 -32.67
C SER A 94 -10.85 -0.59 -32.20
N GLU A 95 -10.79 -1.94 -32.10
CA GLU A 95 -11.89 -2.78 -31.62
C GLU A 95 -11.61 -3.32 -30.22
N THR A 96 -10.38 -3.80 -29.97
CA THR A 96 -9.99 -4.39 -28.69
C THR A 96 -9.26 -3.41 -27.77
N PHE A 97 -8.76 -2.30 -28.33
CA PHE A 97 -7.92 -1.30 -27.65
C PHE A 97 -6.60 -1.84 -27.09
N VAL A 98 -6.12 -2.98 -27.58
CA VAL A 98 -4.84 -3.56 -27.20
C VAL A 98 -3.71 -2.80 -27.87
N SER A 99 -2.71 -2.37 -27.07
CA SER A 99 -1.47 -1.78 -27.59
C SER A 99 -0.52 -2.87 -28.09
N ALA A 100 0.18 -2.62 -29.19
CA ALA A 100 1.13 -3.56 -29.80
C ALA A 100 2.24 -2.82 -30.54
N THR A 101 3.37 -3.50 -30.78
CA THR A 101 4.44 -3.00 -31.65
C THR A 101 4.01 -2.96 -33.10
N GLY A 102 4.49 -1.93 -33.85
CA GLY A 102 4.22 -1.79 -35.29
C GLY A 102 4.84 -2.89 -36.17
N PRO A 103 4.45 -2.95 -37.47
CA PRO A 103 3.60 -2.01 -38.17
C PRO A 103 2.09 -2.23 -37.89
N CYS A 104 1.31 -1.13 -37.87
CA CYS A 104 -0.14 -1.18 -37.67
C CYS A 104 -0.82 -1.81 -38.91
N GLN A 105 -1.65 -2.82 -38.66
CA GLN A 105 -2.38 -3.57 -39.70
C GLN A 105 -3.82 -3.85 -39.27
N GLY A 106 -4.71 -4.06 -40.23
CA GLY A 106 -6.12 -4.36 -39.96
C GLY A 106 -6.84 -3.23 -39.24
N THR A 107 -7.38 -3.52 -38.07
CA THR A 107 -8.06 -2.57 -37.18
C THR A 107 -7.12 -1.74 -36.32
N ALA A 108 -5.81 -2.07 -36.31
CA ALA A 108 -4.81 -1.35 -35.52
C ALA A 108 -4.45 0.00 -36.13
N ARG A 109 -4.60 1.06 -35.36
CA ARG A 109 -4.27 2.44 -35.72
C ARG A 109 -2.95 2.86 -35.04
N PRO A 110 -2.15 3.78 -35.63
CA PRO A 110 -1.05 4.40 -34.91
C PRO A 110 -1.52 5.02 -33.58
N ALA A 111 -0.79 4.80 -32.49
CA ALA A 111 -1.12 5.41 -31.19
C ALA A 111 -1.15 6.95 -31.27
N GLN A 112 -0.41 7.56 -32.24
CA GLN A 112 -0.46 8.99 -32.55
C GLN A 112 -1.88 9.47 -32.89
N ASP A 113 -2.75 8.61 -33.43
CA ASP A 113 -4.14 8.96 -33.70
C ASP A 113 -4.91 9.26 -32.41
N ALA A 114 -4.63 8.53 -31.32
CA ALA A 114 -5.25 8.81 -30.01
C ALA A 114 -4.74 10.12 -29.36
N VAL A 115 -3.65 10.71 -29.88
CA VAL A 115 -3.21 12.05 -29.46
C VAL A 115 -3.97 13.15 -30.21
N THR A 116 -4.33 12.92 -31.46
CA THR A 116 -4.89 13.94 -32.37
C THR A 116 -6.38 13.82 -32.64
N ASP A 117 -6.96 12.62 -32.55
CA ASP A 117 -8.37 12.30 -32.71
C ASP A 117 -9.02 12.17 -31.33
N GLN A 118 -9.82 13.17 -30.94
CA GLN A 118 -10.45 13.24 -29.61
C GLN A 118 -11.44 12.09 -29.37
N ASP A 119 -12.16 11.62 -30.38
CA ASP A 119 -13.12 10.53 -30.23
C ASP A 119 -12.39 9.21 -29.98
N PHE A 120 -11.33 8.94 -30.74
CA PHE A 120 -10.49 7.77 -30.51
C PHE A 120 -9.77 7.83 -29.16
N ARG A 121 -9.22 8.99 -28.80
CA ARG A 121 -8.64 9.22 -27.45
C ARG A 121 -9.61 8.86 -26.34
N THR A 122 -10.85 9.34 -26.42
CA THR A 122 -11.88 9.07 -25.41
C THR A 122 -12.17 7.58 -25.28
N GLN A 123 -12.25 6.86 -26.40
CA GLN A 123 -12.46 5.42 -26.41
C GLN A 123 -11.28 4.66 -25.78
N VAL A 124 -10.04 5.04 -26.10
CA VAL A 124 -8.84 4.46 -25.49
C VAL A 124 -8.81 4.71 -23.99
N ILE A 125 -9.09 5.95 -23.52
CA ILE A 125 -9.12 6.27 -22.09
C ILE A 125 -10.15 5.40 -21.35
N ARG A 126 -11.37 5.29 -21.88
CA ARG A 126 -12.42 4.44 -21.30
C ARG A 126 -12.03 2.96 -21.28
N SER A 127 -11.30 2.51 -22.27
CA SER A 127 -10.88 1.11 -22.35
C SER A 127 -9.66 0.79 -21.48
N TRP A 128 -8.80 1.79 -21.22
CA TRP A 128 -7.57 1.65 -20.42
C TRP A 128 -7.74 2.09 -18.97
N SER A 129 -8.95 2.50 -18.56
CA SER A 129 -9.24 2.96 -17.20
C SER A 129 -10.70 2.77 -16.85
N MET A 130 -11.05 3.03 -15.60
CA MET A 130 -12.43 3.05 -15.10
C MET A 130 -13.18 4.35 -15.44
N GLN A 131 -12.62 5.19 -16.33
CA GLN A 131 -13.29 6.41 -16.78
C GLN A 131 -14.66 6.11 -17.39
N ASP A 132 -15.71 6.72 -16.84
CA ASP A 132 -17.11 6.55 -17.27
C ASP A 132 -17.60 5.08 -17.22
N PHE A 133 -16.91 4.19 -16.46
CA PHE A 133 -17.38 2.83 -16.28
C PHE A 133 -18.74 2.84 -15.55
N ALA A 134 -19.68 2.07 -16.07
CA ALA A 134 -20.96 1.82 -15.43
C ALA A 134 -21.26 0.32 -15.46
N PRO A 135 -21.64 -0.29 -14.32
CA PRO A 135 -22.02 -1.70 -14.28
C PRO A 135 -23.11 -2.02 -15.29
N GLY A 136 -22.95 -3.11 -16.04
CA GLY A 136 -23.91 -3.50 -17.08
C GLY A 136 -23.62 -4.90 -17.62
N GLN A 137 -23.05 -4.99 -18.82
CA GLN A 137 -22.71 -6.26 -19.45
C GLN A 137 -21.38 -6.84 -18.93
N GLU A 138 -20.51 -6.00 -18.39
CA GLU A 138 -19.21 -6.33 -17.82
C GLU A 138 -19.18 -5.96 -16.34
N SER A 139 -18.50 -6.75 -15.51
CA SER A 139 -18.27 -6.43 -14.10
C SER A 139 -17.16 -5.39 -13.96
N GLY A 140 -17.12 -4.64 -12.84
CA GLY A 140 -16.01 -3.75 -12.51
C GLY A 140 -14.70 -4.53 -12.42
N HIS A 141 -14.73 -5.72 -11.81
CA HIS A 141 -13.61 -6.66 -11.73
C HIS A 141 -13.02 -6.97 -13.12
N ASP A 142 -13.85 -7.46 -14.04
CA ASP A 142 -13.36 -7.88 -15.36
C ASP A 142 -12.84 -6.69 -16.18
N HIS A 143 -13.53 -5.54 -16.13
CA HIS A 143 -13.09 -4.34 -16.81
C HIS A 143 -11.75 -3.84 -16.27
N PHE A 144 -11.62 -3.74 -14.94
CA PHE A 144 -10.41 -3.28 -14.27
C PHE A 144 -9.19 -4.11 -14.69
N PHE A 145 -9.25 -5.42 -14.48
CA PHE A 145 -8.12 -6.30 -14.80
C PHE A 145 -7.82 -6.40 -16.30
N ALA A 146 -8.83 -6.25 -17.16
CA ALA A 146 -8.62 -6.23 -18.61
C ALA A 146 -7.82 -5.00 -19.09
N THR A 147 -7.83 -3.89 -18.35
CA THR A 147 -7.08 -2.67 -18.72
C THR A 147 -5.58 -2.94 -18.86
N PHE A 148 -5.00 -3.73 -17.95
CA PHE A 148 -3.56 -4.05 -17.94
C PHE A 148 -3.12 -4.83 -19.19
N GLY A 149 -3.97 -5.72 -19.71
CA GLY A 149 -3.73 -6.41 -20.96
C GLY A 149 -3.80 -5.47 -22.17
N LYS A 150 -4.59 -4.40 -22.10
CA LYS A 150 -4.77 -3.46 -23.22
C LYS A 150 -3.62 -2.47 -23.33
N PHE A 151 -3.20 -1.84 -22.24
CA PHE A 151 -2.09 -0.87 -22.27
C PHE A 151 -0.71 -1.51 -22.03
N GLY A 152 -0.62 -2.82 -21.83
CA GLY A 152 0.59 -3.50 -21.37
C GLY A 152 1.84 -3.18 -22.17
N GLU A 153 1.76 -3.05 -23.51
CA GLU A 153 2.92 -2.73 -24.34
C GLU A 153 3.44 -1.30 -24.12
N ALA A 154 2.58 -0.37 -23.69
CA ALA A 154 2.95 1.02 -23.41
C ALA A 154 3.55 1.22 -22.00
N SER A 155 3.29 0.31 -21.05
CA SER A 155 3.52 0.54 -19.61
C SER A 155 4.88 0.09 -19.07
N TRP A 156 5.80 -0.42 -19.90
CA TRP A 156 7.09 -0.94 -19.40
C TRP A 156 8.33 -0.23 -19.93
N ARG A 157 8.18 0.63 -20.98
CA ARG A 157 9.31 1.18 -21.73
C ARG A 157 9.94 2.41 -21.06
N HIS A 158 9.15 3.21 -20.37
CA HIS A 158 9.54 4.50 -19.78
C HIS A 158 9.22 4.59 -18.28
N PRO A 159 9.73 3.67 -17.44
CA PRO A 159 9.39 3.66 -16.00
C PRO A 159 9.84 4.94 -15.29
N GLY A 160 10.89 5.61 -15.74
CA GLY A 160 11.34 6.88 -15.16
C GLY A 160 10.39 8.03 -15.42
N ARG A 161 9.81 8.14 -16.63
CA ARG A 161 8.77 9.13 -16.94
C ARG A 161 7.47 8.86 -16.18
N MET A 162 7.13 7.59 -16.03
CA MET A 162 5.98 7.17 -15.23
C MET A 162 6.17 7.53 -13.75
N LEU A 163 7.35 7.27 -13.19
CA LEU A 163 7.72 7.69 -11.83
C LEU A 163 7.64 9.21 -11.67
N ALA A 164 8.07 9.99 -12.67
CA ALA A 164 8.01 11.45 -12.63
C ALA A 164 6.56 11.95 -12.48
N GLU A 165 5.63 11.47 -13.31
CA GLU A 165 4.22 11.86 -13.20
C GLU A 165 3.61 11.45 -11.85
N VAL A 166 3.85 10.21 -11.41
CA VAL A 166 3.32 9.69 -10.15
C VAL A 166 3.85 10.50 -8.96
N THR A 167 5.15 10.75 -8.90
CA THR A 167 5.75 11.51 -7.79
C THR A 167 5.36 12.97 -7.78
N ASP A 168 5.19 13.62 -8.94
CA ASP A 168 4.65 14.98 -9.02
C ASP A 168 3.21 15.06 -8.50
N THR A 169 2.37 14.09 -8.90
CA THR A 169 1.01 13.97 -8.38
C THR A 169 1.01 13.80 -6.87
N MET A 170 1.88 12.93 -6.35
CA MET A 170 2.01 12.70 -4.91
C MET A 170 2.48 13.95 -4.16
N ALA A 171 3.48 14.67 -4.69
CA ALA A 171 3.96 15.92 -4.10
C ALA A 171 2.87 16.99 -4.06
N ALA A 172 2.06 17.11 -5.13
CA ALA A 172 0.90 17.99 -5.17
C ALA A 172 -0.19 17.60 -4.15
N GLN A 173 -0.24 16.33 -3.75
CA GLN A 173 -1.13 15.79 -2.72
C GLN A 173 -0.50 15.80 -1.31
N HIS A 174 0.68 16.40 -1.14
CA HIS A 174 1.44 16.44 0.11
C HIS A 174 1.81 15.07 0.67
N GLN A 175 2.21 14.14 -0.21
CA GLN A 175 2.87 12.88 0.14
C GLN A 175 4.39 13.00 -0.07
N SER A 176 5.17 12.27 0.71
CA SER A 176 6.64 12.35 0.70
C SER A 176 7.34 10.99 0.48
N TYR A 177 6.57 9.90 0.43
CA TYR A 177 7.10 8.55 0.33
C TYR A 177 6.22 7.66 -0.54
N LEU A 178 6.84 6.89 -1.42
CA LEU A 178 6.20 5.95 -2.34
C LEU A 178 6.87 4.58 -2.25
N GLU A 179 6.07 3.54 -2.04
CA GLU A 179 6.42 2.19 -2.41
C GLU A 179 5.59 1.76 -3.61
N THR A 180 6.23 1.58 -4.76
CA THR A 180 5.54 1.16 -5.99
C THR A 180 6.02 -0.21 -6.45
N MET A 181 5.15 -0.97 -7.07
CA MET A 181 5.40 -2.35 -7.49
C MET A 181 5.87 -2.38 -8.94
N LEU A 182 6.92 -3.17 -9.18
CA LEU A 182 7.48 -3.47 -10.50
C LEU A 182 7.80 -4.97 -10.58
N THR A 183 7.85 -5.50 -11.82
CA THR A 183 8.30 -6.89 -12.09
C THR A 183 9.74 -6.86 -12.63
N PRO A 184 10.78 -6.93 -11.76
CA PRO A 184 12.16 -6.81 -12.20
C PRO A 184 12.56 -7.96 -13.13
N ALA A 185 13.30 -7.66 -14.20
CA ALA A 185 13.83 -8.63 -15.18
C ALA A 185 12.81 -9.72 -15.59
N SER A 186 11.53 -9.36 -15.77
CA SER A 186 10.38 -10.28 -15.94
C SER A 186 10.61 -11.34 -17.02
N GLY A 187 11.11 -10.96 -18.21
CA GLY A 187 11.38 -11.87 -19.32
C GLY A 187 12.51 -12.85 -19.00
N GLY A 188 13.59 -12.38 -18.37
CA GLY A 188 14.72 -13.21 -17.93
C GLY A 188 14.31 -14.21 -16.85
N ALA A 189 13.52 -13.76 -15.87
CA ALA A 189 12.99 -14.62 -14.82
C ALA A 189 12.06 -15.72 -15.39
N ALA A 190 11.21 -15.36 -16.35
CA ALA A 190 10.34 -16.34 -17.03
C ALA A 190 11.16 -17.37 -17.83
N ALA A 191 12.17 -16.95 -18.58
CA ALA A 191 13.05 -17.82 -19.33
C ALA A 191 13.85 -18.78 -18.43
N LEU A 192 14.40 -18.25 -17.32
CA LEU A 192 15.12 -19.07 -16.34
C LEU A 192 14.20 -20.09 -15.67
N ALA A 193 12.99 -19.69 -15.27
CA ALA A 193 12.00 -20.58 -14.70
C ALA A 193 11.61 -21.72 -15.67
N ALA A 194 11.37 -21.41 -16.94
CA ALA A 194 11.03 -22.39 -17.97
C ALA A 194 12.18 -23.39 -18.20
N LYS A 195 13.43 -22.91 -18.19
CA LYS A 195 14.62 -23.75 -18.34
C LYS A 195 14.84 -24.68 -17.14
N THR A 196 14.62 -24.17 -15.91
CA THR A 196 14.92 -24.89 -14.66
C THR A 196 13.81 -25.88 -14.30
N GLY A 197 12.55 -25.56 -14.65
CA GLY A 197 11.38 -26.31 -14.24
C GLY A 197 11.05 -26.15 -12.76
N PHE A 198 9.92 -26.73 -12.35
CA PHE A 198 9.49 -26.70 -10.95
C PHE A 198 9.94 -27.96 -10.20
N ASP A 199 10.22 -27.78 -8.91
CA ASP A 199 10.53 -28.87 -7.98
C ASP A 199 9.89 -28.56 -6.62
N GLN A 200 9.29 -29.53 -5.99
CA GLN A 200 8.74 -29.38 -4.63
C GLN A 200 9.82 -29.33 -3.55
N ASP A 201 11.03 -29.83 -3.83
CA ASP A 201 12.21 -29.56 -3.01
C ASP A 201 12.73 -28.14 -3.33
N PHE A 202 12.25 -27.17 -2.56
CA PHE A 202 12.64 -25.77 -2.73
C PHE A 202 14.14 -25.52 -2.53
N ALA A 203 14.82 -26.32 -1.72
CA ALA A 203 16.27 -26.21 -1.53
C ALA A 203 17.00 -26.62 -2.81
N ALA A 204 16.62 -27.73 -3.41
CA ALA A 204 17.17 -28.20 -4.70
C ALA A 204 16.81 -27.22 -5.83
N LEU A 205 15.57 -26.71 -5.86
CA LEU A 205 15.14 -25.71 -6.86
C LEU A 205 15.97 -24.41 -6.74
N ARG A 206 16.10 -23.87 -5.52
CA ARG A 206 16.93 -22.68 -5.26
C ARG A 206 18.38 -22.90 -5.68
N GLN A 207 18.96 -24.08 -5.36
CA GLN A 207 20.34 -24.39 -5.75
C GLN A 207 20.52 -24.37 -7.27
N ARG A 208 19.58 -24.95 -8.03
CA ARG A 208 19.63 -24.92 -9.51
C ARG A 208 19.49 -23.50 -10.08
N LEU A 209 18.61 -22.67 -9.51
CA LEU A 209 18.41 -21.27 -9.94
C LEU A 209 19.66 -20.41 -9.64
N LEU A 210 20.34 -20.66 -8.54
CA LEU A 210 21.57 -19.95 -8.17
C LEU A 210 22.81 -20.48 -8.91
N ALA A 211 22.74 -21.67 -9.50
CA ALA A 211 23.86 -22.26 -10.21
C ALA A 211 24.34 -21.34 -11.35
N ASP A 212 25.65 -21.36 -11.59
CA ASP A 212 26.29 -20.60 -12.69
C ASP A 212 25.99 -19.09 -12.67
N GLY A 213 25.56 -18.53 -11.53
CA GLY A 213 25.26 -17.10 -11.36
C GLY A 213 24.03 -16.61 -12.14
N GLN A 214 23.08 -17.50 -12.51
CA GLN A 214 21.94 -17.15 -13.35
C GLN A 214 21.03 -16.12 -12.66
N ILE A 215 20.70 -16.30 -11.38
CA ILE A 215 19.92 -15.30 -10.61
C ILE A 215 20.73 -14.00 -10.46
N GLN A 216 22.05 -14.07 -10.19
CA GLN A 216 22.88 -12.86 -10.08
C GLN A 216 22.86 -12.04 -11.38
N THR A 217 22.87 -12.69 -12.55
CA THR A 217 22.71 -12.00 -13.82
C THR A 217 21.40 -11.22 -13.92
N LEU A 218 20.29 -11.80 -13.42
CA LEU A 218 18.98 -11.13 -13.36
C LEU A 218 18.97 -9.99 -12.34
N VAL A 219 19.62 -10.16 -11.20
CA VAL A 219 19.82 -9.09 -10.19
C VAL A 219 20.55 -7.91 -10.81
N ASP A 220 21.69 -8.16 -11.49
CA ASP A 220 22.49 -7.12 -12.11
C ASP A 220 21.69 -6.40 -13.25
N GLN A 221 20.93 -7.17 -14.03
CA GLN A 221 20.01 -6.61 -15.03
C GLN A 221 18.97 -5.71 -14.37
N ALA A 222 18.25 -6.19 -13.34
CA ALA A 222 17.19 -5.44 -12.66
C ALA A 222 17.71 -4.15 -12.02
N ARG A 223 18.90 -4.20 -11.42
CA ARG A 223 19.57 -3.01 -10.86
C ARG A 223 19.93 -2.01 -11.95
N GLY A 224 20.48 -2.47 -13.07
CA GLY A 224 20.79 -1.62 -14.22
C GLY A 224 19.54 -1.02 -14.87
N ASP A 225 18.42 -1.77 -14.92
CA ASP A 225 17.12 -1.25 -15.39
C ASP A 225 16.61 -0.15 -14.46
N LEU A 226 16.70 -0.36 -13.14
CA LEU A 226 16.30 0.66 -12.15
C LEU A 226 17.24 1.88 -12.20
N ASP A 227 18.54 1.70 -12.40
CA ASP A 227 19.48 2.83 -12.55
C ASP A 227 19.09 3.71 -13.75
N ARG A 228 18.72 3.11 -14.88
CA ARG A 228 18.23 3.85 -16.05
C ARG A 228 16.90 4.55 -15.78
N ALA A 229 15.96 3.85 -15.15
CA ALA A 229 14.67 4.43 -14.76
C ALA A 229 14.83 5.64 -13.83
N MET A 230 15.70 5.52 -12.82
CA MET A 230 15.97 6.62 -11.89
C MET A 230 16.71 7.79 -12.54
N ALA A 231 17.60 7.53 -13.53
CA ALA A 231 18.23 8.58 -14.29
C ALA A 231 17.21 9.32 -15.18
N GLU A 232 16.34 8.60 -15.90
CA GLU A 232 15.24 9.17 -16.67
C GLU A 232 14.27 9.99 -15.79
N TYR A 233 13.93 9.46 -14.62
CA TYR A 233 13.12 10.17 -13.61
C TYR A 233 13.76 11.48 -13.19
N GLN A 234 15.05 11.45 -12.77
CA GLN A 234 15.77 12.63 -12.31
C GLN A 234 15.92 13.69 -13.41
N ASP A 235 16.13 13.27 -14.66
CA ASP A 235 16.19 14.16 -15.81
C ASP A 235 14.84 14.80 -16.12
N THR A 236 13.76 14.00 -16.14
CA THR A 236 12.38 14.46 -16.36
C THR A 236 11.93 15.46 -15.30
N GLU A 237 12.26 15.22 -14.04
CA GLU A 237 11.94 16.06 -12.88
C GLU A 237 12.95 17.21 -12.69
N HIS A 238 14.02 17.27 -13.49
CA HIS A 238 15.13 18.22 -13.35
C HIS A 238 15.76 18.24 -11.94
N CYS A 239 15.82 17.08 -11.28
CA CYS A 239 16.29 16.97 -9.90
C CYS A 239 17.72 17.46 -9.74
N GLY A 240 18.00 18.19 -8.65
CA GLY A 240 19.31 18.78 -8.38
C GLY A 240 19.61 20.06 -9.16
N THR A 241 18.66 20.59 -9.93
CA THR A 241 18.77 21.86 -10.67
C THR A 241 17.87 22.95 -10.07
N ALA A 242 18.01 24.19 -10.58
CA ALA A 242 17.11 25.30 -10.20
C ALA A 242 15.67 25.12 -10.73
N GLN A 243 15.46 24.21 -11.67
CA GLN A 243 14.17 23.88 -12.28
C GLN A 243 13.56 22.60 -11.69
N ALA A 244 14.13 22.07 -10.58
CA ALA A 244 13.64 20.84 -9.93
C ALA A 244 12.15 20.92 -9.62
N ARG A 245 11.40 19.92 -10.06
CA ARG A 245 9.97 19.79 -9.82
C ARG A 245 9.72 19.17 -8.45
N PRO A 246 8.51 19.33 -7.90
CA PRO A 246 8.17 18.85 -6.54
C PRO A 246 8.34 17.33 -6.36
N GLY A 247 8.16 16.52 -7.40
CA GLY A 247 8.35 15.08 -7.38
C GLY A 247 9.73 14.65 -6.89
N CYS A 248 10.78 15.46 -7.15
CA CYS A 248 12.14 15.20 -6.64
C CYS A 248 12.24 15.02 -5.12
N ALA A 249 11.28 15.54 -4.35
CA ALA A 249 11.26 15.44 -2.89
C ALA A 249 10.63 14.13 -2.38
N VAL A 250 9.99 13.34 -3.25
CA VAL A 250 9.37 12.07 -2.89
C VAL A 250 10.43 10.96 -2.85
N THR A 251 10.50 10.28 -1.71
CA THR A 251 11.38 9.10 -1.58
C THR A 251 10.70 7.88 -2.20
N VAL A 252 11.32 7.28 -3.21
CA VAL A 252 10.77 6.11 -3.91
C VAL A 252 11.45 4.82 -3.45
N ARG A 253 10.68 3.77 -3.25
CA ARG A 253 11.11 2.38 -3.04
C ARG A 253 10.31 1.46 -3.95
N ILE A 254 10.92 0.33 -4.30
CA ILE A 254 10.34 -0.66 -5.20
C ILE A 254 9.97 -1.92 -4.40
N GLN A 255 8.77 -2.40 -4.58
CA GLN A 255 8.39 -3.77 -4.22
C GLN A 255 8.52 -4.65 -5.46
N SER A 256 9.28 -5.74 -5.35
CA SER A 256 9.41 -6.73 -6.43
C SER A 256 8.17 -7.60 -6.46
N GLN A 257 7.33 -7.44 -7.47
CA GLN A 257 6.12 -8.24 -7.62
C GLN A 257 6.37 -9.56 -8.35
N ALA A 258 5.74 -10.63 -7.87
CA ALA A 258 5.68 -11.93 -8.51
C ALA A 258 4.25 -12.24 -8.96
N SER A 259 4.11 -12.77 -10.18
CA SER A 259 2.81 -13.05 -10.80
C SER A 259 2.20 -14.34 -10.25
N ARG A 260 1.28 -14.27 -9.27
CA ARG A 260 0.70 -15.44 -8.56
C ARG A 260 -0.06 -16.41 -9.48
N ALA A 261 -0.66 -15.92 -10.55
CA ALA A 261 -1.37 -16.76 -11.51
C ALA A 261 -0.43 -17.48 -12.52
N ALA A 262 0.88 -17.22 -12.45
CA ALA A 262 1.85 -17.91 -13.30
C ALA A 262 2.16 -19.33 -12.80
N ALA A 263 2.84 -20.12 -13.65
CA ALA A 263 3.31 -21.45 -13.27
C ALA A 263 4.22 -21.39 -12.02
N PRO A 264 4.16 -22.36 -11.10
CA PRO A 264 4.89 -22.36 -9.83
C PRO A 264 6.40 -22.12 -9.95
N ALA A 265 7.04 -22.63 -11.01
CA ALA A 265 8.46 -22.36 -11.28
C ALA A 265 8.75 -20.87 -11.47
N ARG A 266 7.85 -20.15 -12.18
CA ARG A 266 8.00 -18.70 -12.41
C ARG A 266 7.75 -17.91 -11.11
N VAL A 267 6.73 -18.26 -10.34
CA VAL A 267 6.45 -17.62 -9.04
C VAL A 267 7.66 -17.75 -8.12
N PHE A 268 8.20 -18.96 -7.94
CA PHE A 268 9.37 -19.20 -7.09
C PHE A 268 10.60 -18.41 -7.59
N THR A 269 10.84 -18.39 -8.91
CA THR A 269 11.98 -17.66 -9.49
C THR A 269 11.84 -16.15 -9.28
N GLN A 270 10.65 -15.58 -9.42
CA GLN A 270 10.40 -14.15 -9.19
C GLN A 270 10.51 -13.79 -7.70
N LEU A 271 10.00 -14.62 -6.79
CA LEU A 271 10.16 -14.44 -5.34
C LEU A 271 11.65 -14.50 -4.94
N LEU A 272 12.38 -15.50 -5.42
CA LEU A 272 13.83 -15.62 -5.17
C LEU A 272 14.59 -14.39 -5.68
N LEU A 273 14.30 -13.95 -6.91
CA LEU A 273 14.92 -12.75 -7.48
C LEU A 273 14.62 -11.49 -6.64
N GLY A 274 13.37 -11.31 -6.21
CA GLY A 274 12.97 -10.20 -5.36
C GLY A 274 13.69 -10.20 -4.01
N MET A 275 13.85 -11.37 -3.37
CA MET A 275 14.59 -11.52 -2.11
C MET A 275 16.09 -11.20 -2.28
N GLU A 276 16.70 -11.66 -3.38
CA GLU A 276 18.10 -11.33 -3.70
C GLU A 276 18.28 -9.83 -3.95
N LEU A 277 17.34 -9.20 -4.68
CA LEU A 277 17.36 -7.75 -4.93
C LEU A 277 17.25 -6.96 -3.62
N ALA A 278 16.29 -7.27 -2.76
CA ALA A 278 16.10 -6.59 -1.48
C ALA A 278 17.31 -6.74 -0.54
N SER A 279 18.06 -7.85 -0.66
CA SER A 279 19.28 -8.08 0.12
C SER A 279 20.49 -7.30 -0.38
N GLN A 280 20.49 -6.91 -1.67
CA GLN A 280 21.67 -6.31 -2.32
C GLN A 280 21.51 -4.83 -2.65
N ASP A 281 20.26 -4.31 -2.73
CA ASP A 281 19.97 -2.93 -3.09
C ASP A 281 18.79 -2.38 -2.29
N GLN A 282 19.04 -1.38 -1.45
CA GLN A 282 18.05 -0.77 -0.57
C GLN A 282 16.87 -0.10 -1.30
N ARG A 283 16.97 0.10 -2.60
CA ARG A 283 15.86 0.63 -3.41
C ARG A 283 14.77 -0.41 -3.63
N PHE A 284 15.12 -1.70 -3.60
CA PHE A 284 14.17 -2.81 -3.56
C PHE A 284 13.87 -3.15 -2.10
N ALA A 285 12.66 -2.84 -1.66
CA ALA A 285 12.33 -2.91 -0.24
C ALA A 285 11.65 -4.23 0.15
N ALA A 286 10.81 -4.78 -0.72
CA ALA A 286 9.97 -5.93 -0.40
C ALA A 286 9.68 -6.81 -1.61
N VAL A 287 9.09 -7.97 -1.35
CA VAL A 287 8.42 -8.81 -2.34
C VAL A 287 6.91 -8.77 -2.14
N ASN A 288 6.15 -8.93 -3.24
CA ASN A 288 4.71 -9.00 -3.23
C ASN A 288 4.21 -10.03 -4.26
N LEU A 289 3.02 -10.59 -4.02
CA LEU A 289 2.29 -11.44 -4.97
C LEU A 289 1.17 -10.61 -5.58
N VAL A 290 1.13 -10.53 -6.91
CA VAL A 290 0.17 -9.71 -7.64
C VAL A 290 -0.61 -10.54 -8.67
N GLN A 291 -1.57 -9.95 -9.33
CA GLN A 291 -2.62 -10.51 -10.18
C GLN A 291 -3.84 -10.98 -9.37
N PRO A 292 -5.02 -11.09 -10.03
CA PRO A 292 -6.26 -11.41 -9.33
C PRO A 292 -6.16 -12.63 -8.41
N GLU A 293 -6.51 -12.44 -7.17
CA GLU A 293 -6.43 -13.48 -6.15
C GLU A 293 -7.47 -14.59 -6.38
N ASP A 294 -8.60 -14.24 -7.00
CA ASP A 294 -9.71 -15.12 -7.34
C ASP A 294 -9.46 -16.00 -8.60
N TYR A 295 -8.42 -15.72 -9.38
CA TYR A 295 -8.11 -16.58 -10.52
C TYR A 295 -7.84 -18.01 -10.07
N GLN A 296 -8.39 -19.00 -10.80
CA GLN A 296 -8.27 -20.41 -10.42
C GLN A 296 -6.81 -20.83 -10.17
N ALA A 297 -5.87 -20.35 -10.99
CA ALA A 297 -4.45 -20.64 -10.79
C ALA A 297 -3.88 -20.03 -9.50
N SER A 298 -4.40 -18.87 -9.08
CA SER A 298 -4.03 -18.21 -7.81
C SER A 298 -4.57 -18.98 -6.62
N LEU A 299 -5.85 -19.36 -6.64
CA LEU A 299 -6.51 -20.15 -5.60
C LEU A 299 -5.85 -21.53 -5.44
N ASP A 300 -5.65 -22.28 -6.56
CA ASP A 300 -5.08 -23.62 -6.54
C ASP A 300 -3.64 -23.67 -5.99
N ASN A 301 -2.90 -22.58 -6.13
CA ASN A 301 -1.49 -22.51 -5.72
C ASN A 301 -1.25 -21.64 -4.46
N TYR A 302 -2.28 -21.14 -3.80
CA TYR A 302 -2.10 -20.20 -2.69
C TYR A 302 -1.24 -20.78 -1.55
N ASP A 303 -1.60 -21.97 -1.05
CA ASP A 303 -0.81 -22.68 -0.03
C ASP A 303 0.63 -22.96 -0.47
N LEU A 304 0.82 -23.34 -1.74
CA LEU A 304 2.14 -23.58 -2.30
C LEU A 304 2.99 -22.28 -2.28
N GLN A 305 2.39 -21.16 -2.64
CA GLN A 305 3.08 -19.85 -2.65
C GLN A 305 3.44 -19.38 -1.24
N MET A 306 2.55 -19.59 -0.26
CA MET A 306 2.88 -19.31 1.14
C MET A 306 4.04 -20.17 1.64
N ARG A 307 4.09 -21.46 1.28
CA ARG A 307 5.24 -22.33 1.61
C ARG A 307 6.54 -21.94 0.89
N MET A 308 6.47 -21.36 -0.32
CA MET A 308 7.64 -20.79 -0.99
C MET A 308 8.21 -19.62 -0.19
N LEU A 309 7.35 -18.73 0.30
CA LEU A 309 7.74 -17.59 1.15
C LEU A 309 8.29 -18.06 2.50
N ASP A 310 7.66 -19.04 3.17
CA ASP A 310 8.13 -19.64 4.41
C ASP A 310 9.55 -20.22 4.26
N PHE A 311 9.82 -20.88 3.13
CA PHE A 311 11.17 -21.38 2.84
C PHE A 311 12.19 -20.27 2.59
N LEU A 312 11.80 -19.20 1.87
CA LEU A 312 12.74 -18.13 1.51
C LEU A 312 12.99 -17.15 2.65
N HIS A 313 11.98 -16.82 3.46
CA HIS A 313 12.07 -15.80 4.51
C HIS A 313 13.29 -15.94 5.46
N PRO A 314 13.59 -17.11 6.06
CA PRO A 314 14.76 -17.23 6.95
C PRO A 314 16.12 -17.10 6.24
N LEU A 315 16.14 -17.25 4.91
CA LEU A 315 17.34 -17.13 4.10
C LEU A 315 17.64 -15.66 3.72
N TYR A 316 16.63 -14.79 3.79
CA TYR A 316 16.70 -13.38 3.39
C TYR A 316 16.11 -12.45 4.48
N PRO A 317 16.75 -12.37 5.68
CA PRO A 317 16.16 -11.68 6.83
C PRO A 317 16.02 -10.16 6.68
N ASN A 318 16.61 -9.57 5.64
CA ASN A 318 16.52 -8.14 5.35
C ASN A 318 15.51 -7.82 4.23
N ALA A 319 14.94 -8.83 3.61
CA ALA A 319 13.90 -8.65 2.60
C ALA A 319 12.52 -8.63 3.28
N HIS A 320 11.80 -7.54 3.13
CA HIS A 320 10.45 -7.42 3.67
C HIS A 320 9.43 -8.12 2.78
N ILE A 321 8.27 -8.45 3.35
CA ILE A 321 7.17 -9.12 2.67
C ILE A 321 5.90 -8.30 2.89
N SER A 322 5.33 -7.75 1.82
CA SER A 322 3.96 -7.23 1.75
C SER A 322 3.18 -8.07 0.75
N LEU A 323 1.98 -8.52 1.10
CA LEU A 323 1.22 -9.41 0.23
C LEU A 323 -0.19 -8.90 -0.02
N HIS A 324 -0.64 -8.95 -1.28
CA HIS A 324 -2.07 -8.95 -1.56
C HIS A 324 -2.67 -10.22 -0.94
N ALA A 325 -3.59 -10.05 -0.01
CA ALA A 325 -4.34 -11.16 0.58
C ALA A 325 -5.72 -10.69 1.04
N GLY A 326 -6.73 -11.51 0.77
CA GLY A 326 -8.10 -11.18 1.08
C GLY A 326 -8.70 -10.12 0.16
N GLU A 327 -8.20 -9.96 -1.05
CA GLU A 327 -8.86 -9.22 -2.12
C GLU A 327 -9.95 -10.09 -2.74
N LEU A 328 -10.85 -10.55 -1.88
CA LEU A 328 -11.90 -11.50 -2.17
C LEU A 328 -13.24 -11.04 -1.57
N ALA A 329 -14.33 -11.47 -2.20
CA ALA A 329 -15.67 -11.19 -1.70
C ALA A 329 -16.60 -12.38 -1.90
N PRO A 330 -17.64 -12.53 -1.06
CA PRO A 330 -18.68 -13.53 -1.25
C PRO A 330 -19.35 -13.40 -2.62
N GLY A 331 -19.41 -14.52 -3.35
CA GLY A 331 -19.97 -14.56 -4.71
C GLY A 331 -18.91 -14.45 -5.83
N LEU A 332 -17.72 -13.93 -5.54
CA LEU A 332 -16.59 -13.94 -6.46
C LEU A 332 -15.90 -15.31 -6.46
N VAL A 333 -15.69 -15.86 -5.27
CA VAL A 333 -15.07 -17.19 -5.06
C VAL A 333 -15.98 -18.10 -4.23
N LYS A 334 -15.61 -19.36 -4.09
CA LYS A 334 -16.32 -20.29 -3.22
C LYS A 334 -16.14 -19.93 -1.74
N PRO A 335 -17.10 -20.25 -0.86
CA PRO A 335 -17.00 -19.93 0.57
C PRO A 335 -15.75 -20.48 1.26
N GLU A 336 -15.24 -21.63 0.83
CA GLU A 336 -14.02 -22.24 1.36
C GLU A 336 -12.77 -21.41 1.07
N ASP A 337 -12.73 -20.69 -0.05
CA ASP A 337 -11.58 -19.86 -0.45
C ASP A 337 -11.53 -18.51 0.30
N LEU A 338 -12.63 -18.11 0.98
CA LEU A 338 -12.67 -16.90 1.82
C LEU A 338 -12.11 -17.11 3.25
N ARG A 339 -11.64 -18.32 3.61
CA ARG A 339 -11.49 -18.72 5.01
C ARG A 339 -10.08 -18.60 5.58
N PHE A 340 -9.04 -18.32 4.76
CA PHE A 340 -7.67 -18.56 5.23
C PHE A 340 -6.59 -17.69 4.59
N HIS A 341 -6.88 -16.90 3.58
CA HIS A 341 -5.85 -16.21 2.79
C HIS A 341 -5.03 -15.20 3.62
N ILE A 342 -5.70 -14.33 4.37
CA ILE A 342 -5.01 -13.34 5.22
C ILE A 342 -4.23 -14.06 6.33
N ARG A 343 -4.83 -15.07 6.95
CA ARG A 343 -4.18 -15.85 8.00
C ARG A 343 -2.93 -16.55 7.50
N GLN A 344 -3.00 -17.22 6.36
CA GLN A 344 -1.83 -17.89 5.78
C GLN A 344 -0.76 -16.90 5.33
N ALA A 345 -1.13 -15.75 4.74
CA ALA A 345 -0.19 -14.71 4.38
C ALA A 345 0.64 -14.25 5.58
N VAL A 346 0.01 -14.09 6.75
CA VAL A 346 0.68 -13.62 7.98
C VAL A 346 1.44 -14.73 8.70
N LEU A 347 0.86 -15.92 8.83
CA LEU A 347 1.44 -16.99 9.66
C LEU A 347 2.44 -17.86 8.91
N THR A 348 2.21 -18.11 7.63
CA THR A 348 3.06 -18.93 6.77
C THR A 348 3.87 -18.09 5.79
N GLY A 349 3.23 -17.10 5.15
CA GLY A 349 3.88 -16.19 4.21
C GLY A 349 4.74 -15.11 4.85
N HIS A 350 4.70 -14.97 6.19
CA HIS A 350 5.46 -13.99 6.97
C HIS A 350 5.22 -12.53 6.57
N ALA A 351 4.03 -12.22 6.05
CA ALA A 351 3.70 -10.87 5.66
C ALA A 351 3.72 -9.90 6.85
N GLU A 352 4.47 -8.82 6.70
CA GLU A 352 4.54 -7.69 7.63
C GLU A 352 3.40 -6.70 7.35
N ARG A 353 2.88 -6.70 6.12
CA ARG A 353 1.77 -5.90 5.65
C ARG A 353 0.88 -6.71 4.71
N ILE A 354 -0.40 -6.41 4.73
CA ILE A 354 -1.43 -7.02 3.88
C ILE A 354 -2.08 -5.92 3.04
N GLY A 355 -2.01 -6.08 1.72
CA GLY A 355 -2.82 -5.30 0.78
C GLY A 355 -4.27 -5.78 0.80
N HIS A 356 -5.23 -4.87 0.81
CA HIS A 356 -6.69 -5.06 0.81
C HIS A 356 -7.27 -5.64 2.10
N GLY A 357 -7.09 -6.93 2.37
CA GLY A 357 -7.65 -7.58 3.56
C GLY A 357 -9.17 -7.49 3.66
N VAL A 358 -9.90 -7.52 2.55
CA VAL A 358 -11.34 -7.21 2.52
C VAL A 358 -12.18 -8.32 3.15
N ASP A 359 -11.82 -9.57 2.96
CA ASP A 359 -12.63 -10.72 3.38
C ASP A 359 -12.38 -11.17 4.83
N VAL A 360 -11.64 -10.42 5.63
CA VAL A 360 -11.25 -10.77 7.02
C VAL A 360 -12.42 -11.26 7.89
N ALA A 361 -13.63 -10.77 7.64
CA ALA A 361 -14.82 -11.20 8.38
C ALA A 361 -15.29 -12.62 8.03
N ASN A 362 -14.87 -13.14 6.87
CA ASN A 362 -15.19 -14.48 6.38
C ASN A 362 -14.14 -15.53 6.78
N GLU A 363 -12.96 -15.09 7.24
CA GLU A 363 -11.90 -16.00 7.66
C GLU A 363 -12.27 -16.82 8.89
N ASP A 364 -11.73 -18.04 8.95
CA ASP A 364 -11.90 -18.91 10.11
C ASP A 364 -11.35 -18.23 11.36
N ASP A 365 -12.17 -18.20 12.41
CA ASP A 365 -11.83 -17.51 13.67
C ASP A 365 -11.33 -16.07 13.46
N SER A 366 -12.10 -15.30 12.70
CA SER A 366 -11.81 -13.90 12.35
C SER A 366 -11.42 -13.03 13.57
N ALA A 367 -12.06 -13.27 14.74
CA ALA A 367 -11.73 -12.56 15.96
C ALA A 367 -10.30 -12.84 16.46
N ASP A 368 -9.83 -14.08 16.34
CA ASP A 368 -8.45 -14.46 16.65
C ASP A 368 -7.47 -13.88 15.64
N LEU A 369 -7.83 -13.90 14.36
CA LEU A 369 -7.02 -13.27 13.30
C LEU A 369 -6.84 -11.78 13.57
N LEU A 370 -7.91 -11.03 13.84
CA LEU A 370 -7.83 -9.60 14.15
C LEU A 370 -6.95 -9.32 15.37
N ARG A 371 -7.03 -10.15 16.41
CA ARG A 371 -6.13 -10.06 17.56
C ARG A 371 -4.67 -10.32 17.16
N THR A 372 -4.43 -11.36 16.37
CA THR A 372 -3.09 -11.70 15.85
C THR A 372 -2.49 -10.55 15.04
N LEU A 373 -3.26 -9.95 14.12
CA LEU A 373 -2.84 -8.80 13.33
C LEU A 373 -2.46 -7.60 14.22
N ALA A 374 -3.29 -7.31 15.23
CA ALA A 374 -3.02 -6.21 16.17
C ALA A 374 -1.78 -6.45 17.04
N GLU A 375 -1.61 -7.66 17.58
CA GLU A 375 -0.47 -8.04 18.44
C GLU A 375 0.84 -8.07 17.67
N ARG A 376 0.83 -8.64 16.47
CA ARG A 376 1.99 -8.67 15.56
C ARG A 376 2.25 -7.35 14.86
N LYS A 377 1.32 -6.40 14.96
CA LYS A 377 1.38 -5.09 14.28
C LYS A 377 1.48 -5.23 12.77
N VAL A 378 0.73 -6.13 12.19
CA VAL A 378 0.62 -6.27 10.73
C VAL A 378 -0.24 -5.14 10.20
N LEU A 379 0.31 -4.32 9.30
CA LEU A 379 -0.43 -3.21 8.68
C LEU A 379 -1.41 -3.74 7.62
N ILE A 380 -2.59 -3.14 7.54
CA ILE A 380 -3.48 -3.29 6.39
C ILE A 380 -3.36 -2.04 5.51
N GLU A 381 -3.00 -2.25 4.26
CA GLU A 381 -2.98 -1.24 3.19
C GLU A 381 -4.37 -1.20 2.56
N VAL A 382 -5.02 -0.03 2.64
CA VAL A 382 -6.46 0.09 2.37
C VAL A 382 -6.72 0.98 1.15
N PRO A 383 -6.91 0.40 -0.05
CA PRO A 383 -7.37 1.11 -1.24
C PRO A 383 -8.90 0.99 -1.35
N LEU A 384 -9.63 1.95 -0.75
CA LEU A 384 -11.10 1.91 -0.65
C LEU A 384 -11.79 1.93 -2.01
N THR A 385 -11.23 2.66 -2.97
CA THR A 385 -11.83 2.79 -4.31
C THR A 385 -11.59 1.53 -5.14
N SER A 386 -10.39 0.97 -5.11
CA SER A 386 -10.08 -0.32 -5.72
C SER A 386 -11.05 -1.41 -5.24
N ASN A 387 -11.19 -1.54 -3.92
CA ASN A 387 -12.09 -2.53 -3.33
C ASN A 387 -13.56 -2.35 -3.73
N ASP A 388 -14.00 -1.11 -3.96
CA ASP A 388 -15.34 -0.84 -4.50
C ASP A 388 -15.46 -1.20 -5.99
N GLN A 389 -14.49 -0.79 -6.80
CA GLN A 389 -14.53 -1.01 -8.25
C GLN A 389 -14.37 -2.49 -8.61
N ILE A 390 -13.50 -3.22 -7.90
CA ILE A 390 -13.19 -4.62 -8.17
C ILE A 390 -14.20 -5.56 -7.47
N LEU A 391 -14.39 -5.36 -6.15
CA LEU A 391 -15.14 -6.30 -5.31
C LEU A 391 -16.57 -5.84 -5.00
N GLN A 392 -16.93 -4.62 -5.35
CA GLN A 392 -18.19 -3.98 -4.98
C GLN A 392 -18.38 -3.90 -3.45
N VAL A 393 -17.26 -3.86 -2.69
CA VAL A 393 -17.26 -3.74 -1.24
C VAL A 393 -16.91 -2.31 -0.85
N SER A 394 -17.88 -1.60 -0.28
CA SER A 394 -17.72 -0.18 0.04
C SER A 394 -18.52 0.23 1.28
N GLY A 395 -18.35 1.48 1.69
CA GLY A 395 -19.11 2.02 2.79
C GLY A 395 -18.87 1.29 4.12
N GLN A 396 -19.93 0.95 4.81
CA GLN A 396 -19.88 0.25 6.11
C GLN A 396 -19.63 -1.26 5.96
N ASP A 397 -19.74 -1.81 4.76
CA ASP A 397 -19.46 -3.22 4.49
C ASP A 397 -17.95 -3.47 4.35
N HIS A 398 -17.16 -2.40 4.08
CA HIS A 398 -15.71 -2.49 4.04
C HIS A 398 -15.11 -2.62 5.45
N PRO A 399 -14.17 -3.55 5.70
CA PRO A 399 -13.66 -3.88 7.04
C PRO A 399 -12.74 -2.82 7.67
N PHE A 400 -12.50 -1.68 7.04
CA PHE A 400 -11.64 -0.61 7.56
C PHE A 400 -11.97 -0.22 9.02
N ALA A 401 -13.27 0.00 9.32
CA ALA A 401 -13.70 0.32 10.68
C ALA A 401 -13.48 -0.82 11.67
N LEU A 402 -13.63 -2.08 11.21
CA LEU A 402 -13.39 -3.28 12.00
C LEU A 402 -11.91 -3.40 12.38
N TYR A 403 -10.99 -3.23 11.43
CA TYR A 403 -9.56 -3.23 11.69
C TYR A 403 -9.17 -2.18 12.72
N ARG A 404 -9.60 -0.92 12.52
CA ARG A 404 -9.29 0.18 13.45
C ARG A 404 -9.85 -0.08 14.86
N LYS A 405 -11.09 -0.57 14.96
CA LYS A 405 -11.71 -0.94 16.26
C LYS A 405 -10.95 -2.06 16.97
N SER A 406 -10.37 -2.98 16.20
CA SER A 406 -9.58 -4.10 16.74
C SER A 406 -8.13 -3.72 17.06
N GLY A 407 -7.72 -2.46 16.84
CA GLY A 407 -6.35 -1.99 17.08
C GLY A 407 -5.34 -2.45 16.03
N VAL A 408 -5.80 -2.95 14.89
CA VAL A 408 -4.95 -3.28 13.74
C VAL A 408 -4.51 -1.98 13.05
N PRO A 409 -3.21 -1.77 12.80
CA PRO A 409 -2.75 -0.59 12.09
C PRO A 409 -3.27 -0.57 10.65
N THR A 410 -3.66 0.62 10.17
CA THR A 410 -4.17 0.81 8.80
C THR A 410 -3.53 2.04 8.17
N ALA A 411 -3.26 1.99 6.86
CA ALA A 411 -2.91 3.16 6.05
C ALA A 411 -3.79 3.18 4.80
N LEU A 412 -4.17 4.37 4.34
CA LEU A 412 -4.83 4.52 3.06
C LEU A 412 -3.79 4.47 1.95
N SER A 413 -4.10 3.81 0.87
CA SER A 413 -3.27 3.64 -0.33
C SER A 413 -4.13 3.80 -1.58
N THR A 414 -3.49 3.99 -2.73
CA THR A 414 -4.21 4.28 -3.98
C THR A 414 -4.38 3.08 -4.90
N ASP A 415 -3.53 2.05 -4.79
CA ASP A 415 -3.45 0.90 -5.70
C ASP A 415 -3.09 1.32 -7.13
N ASP A 416 -4.07 1.48 -8.02
CA ASP A 416 -3.90 1.82 -9.43
C ASP A 416 -4.59 3.15 -9.79
N PRO A 417 -4.17 4.30 -9.22
CA PRO A 417 -4.93 5.55 -9.30
C PRO A 417 -5.11 6.09 -10.72
N GLY A 418 -4.23 5.76 -11.66
CA GLY A 418 -4.39 6.10 -13.07
C GLY A 418 -5.52 5.31 -13.74
N VAL A 419 -5.62 4.01 -13.45
CA VAL A 419 -6.72 3.14 -13.89
C VAL A 419 -8.02 3.54 -13.19
N GLU A 420 -8.01 3.71 -11.88
CA GLU A 420 -9.18 4.04 -11.05
C GLU A 420 -9.69 5.47 -11.26
N ARG A 421 -8.86 6.35 -11.84
CA ARG A 421 -9.15 7.79 -12.06
C ARG A 421 -9.31 8.56 -10.76
N ILE A 422 -8.44 8.31 -9.79
CA ILE A 422 -8.42 8.93 -8.46
C ILE A 422 -7.05 9.48 -8.09
N ASP A 423 -6.98 10.05 -6.90
CA ASP A 423 -5.76 10.39 -6.17
C ASP A 423 -5.90 10.04 -4.68
N ILE A 424 -4.84 10.14 -3.90
CA ILE A 424 -4.89 9.85 -2.46
C ILE A 424 -5.84 10.77 -1.69
N THR A 425 -6.09 11.99 -2.16
CA THR A 425 -7.08 12.89 -1.54
C THR A 425 -8.49 12.32 -1.68
N HIS A 426 -8.79 11.66 -2.80
CA HIS A 426 -10.06 10.96 -2.99
C HIS A 426 -10.25 9.86 -1.93
N GLU A 427 -9.23 9.05 -1.66
CA GLU A 427 -9.26 8.02 -0.62
C GLU A 427 -9.50 8.62 0.78
N TYR A 428 -8.79 9.69 1.13
CA TYR A 428 -9.01 10.40 2.38
C TYR A 428 -10.43 11.00 2.47
N LEU A 429 -10.94 11.59 1.39
CA LEU A 429 -12.29 12.15 1.31
C LEU A 429 -13.35 11.06 1.52
N ARG A 430 -13.18 9.93 0.85
CA ARG A 430 -14.03 8.74 0.98
C ARG A 430 -14.04 8.24 2.42
N ALA A 431 -12.86 8.08 3.03
CA ALA A 431 -12.73 7.63 4.41
C ALA A 431 -13.37 8.59 5.42
N VAL A 432 -13.15 9.91 5.28
CA VAL A 432 -13.75 10.93 6.17
C VAL A 432 -15.27 10.91 6.10
N ARG A 433 -15.84 10.82 4.88
CA ARG A 433 -17.29 10.80 4.69
C ARG A 433 -17.94 9.54 5.23
N THR A 434 -17.30 8.39 5.01
CA THR A 434 -17.85 7.09 5.39
C THR A 434 -17.73 6.82 6.88
N TYR A 435 -16.55 7.09 7.48
CA TYR A 435 -16.20 6.64 8.84
C TYR A 435 -16.12 7.76 9.87
N GLN A 436 -16.50 8.98 9.52
CA GLN A 436 -16.52 10.15 10.43
C GLN A 436 -15.15 10.40 11.10
N LEU A 437 -14.05 10.18 10.38
CA LEU A 437 -12.70 10.32 10.91
C LEU A 437 -12.45 11.71 11.49
N THR A 438 -11.81 11.76 12.65
CA THR A 438 -11.36 13.01 13.28
C THR A 438 -10.07 13.51 12.64
N TYR A 439 -9.68 14.76 12.89
CA TYR A 439 -8.39 15.28 12.44
C TYR A 439 -7.20 14.47 12.99
N ARG A 440 -7.32 13.96 14.22
CA ARG A 440 -6.33 13.08 14.82
C ARG A 440 -6.23 11.76 14.05
N ASP A 441 -7.36 11.15 13.68
CA ASP A 441 -7.36 9.92 12.88
C ASP A 441 -6.63 10.12 11.53
N LEU A 442 -6.82 11.28 10.89
CA LEU A 442 -6.15 11.61 9.63
C LEU A 442 -4.63 11.73 9.82
N LYS A 443 -4.19 12.39 10.89
CA LYS A 443 -2.75 12.46 11.23
C LYS A 443 -2.18 11.08 11.51
N ASP A 444 -2.92 10.25 12.24
CA ASP A 444 -2.47 8.91 12.61
C ASP A 444 -2.39 8.00 11.38
N LEU A 445 -3.30 8.09 10.40
CA LEU A 445 -3.19 7.40 9.11
C LEU A 445 -1.93 7.81 8.34
N ALA A 446 -1.65 9.11 8.25
CA ALA A 446 -0.47 9.62 7.57
C ALA A 446 0.84 9.24 8.29
N ARG A 447 0.87 9.23 9.64
CA ARG A 447 2.00 8.73 10.43
C ARG A 447 2.21 7.24 10.22
N THR A 448 1.12 6.47 10.24
CA THR A 448 1.16 5.02 10.06
C THR A 448 1.76 4.67 8.70
N SER A 449 1.43 5.38 7.62
CA SER A 449 1.99 5.11 6.30
C SER A 449 3.53 5.26 6.26
N LEU A 450 4.12 6.18 7.02
CA LEU A 450 5.58 6.33 7.11
C LEU A 450 6.21 5.34 8.08
N GLU A 451 5.59 5.11 9.25
CA GLU A 451 6.10 4.17 10.26
C GLU A 451 6.19 2.74 9.72
N TYR A 452 5.23 2.34 8.87
CA TYR A 452 5.20 1.02 8.26
C TYR A 452 5.85 0.96 6.87
N GLY A 453 6.30 2.09 6.32
CA GLY A 453 7.13 2.11 5.13
C GLY A 453 8.46 1.38 5.35
N PHE A 454 8.92 0.62 4.36
CA PHE A 454 10.17 -0.14 4.43
C PHE A 454 11.40 0.74 4.18
N VAL A 455 11.44 1.87 4.87
CA VAL A 455 12.61 2.76 4.90
C VAL A 455 13.55 2.33 5.99
N GLY A 456 14.83 2.22 5.67
CA GLY A 456 15.86 1.83 6.63
C GLY A 456 16.06 2.85 7.77
N GLY A 457 16.61 2.37 8.87
CA GLY A 457 16.92 3.16 10.05
C GLY A 457 15.88 3.07 11.16
N ARG A 458 16.20 3.69 12.29
CA ARG A 458 15.30 3.75 13.46
C ARG A 458 14.13 4.67 13.19
N SER A 459 12.97 4.33 13.74
CA SER A 459 11.81 5.20 13.82
C SER A 459 12.05 6.39 14.76
N LEU A 460 11.37 7.50 14.48
CA LEU A 460 11.22 8.64 15.39
C LEU A 460 10.42 8.26 16.65
N TRP A 461 9.60 7.22 16.57
CA TRP A 461 8.64 6.87 17.59
C TRP A 461 9.14 5.76 18.52
N GLN A 462 9.01 5.97 19.85
CA GLN A 462 9.18 4.93 20.86
C GLN A 462 8.04 3.91 20.85
N ASP A 463 6.86 4.42 20.51
CA ASP A 463 5.60 3.69 20.61
C ASP A 463 4.74 4.08 19.41
N ARG A 464 4.47 3.11 18.57
CA ARG A 464 3.63 3.25 17.38
C ARG A 464 2.19 3.63 17.70
N ASN A 465 1.69 3.23 18.88
CA ASN A 465 0.29 3.48 19.24
C ASN A 465 0.02 4.89 19.76
N GLY A 466 1.05 5.62 20.17
CA GLY A 466 0.90 6.95 20.76
C GLY A 466 1.72 8.03 20.07
N TYR A 467 2.52 7.66 19.07
CA TYR A 467 3.44 8.54 18.35
C TYR A 467 4.25 9.43 19.30
N ARG A 468 4.75 8.80 20.37
CA ARG A 468 5.64 9.45 21.32
C ARG A 468 7.07 9.41 20.79
N PRO A 469 7.74 10.57 20.61
CA PRO A 469 9.08 10.59 20.04
C PRO A 469 10.11 9.93 20.97
N VAL A 470 11.20 9.45 20.38
CA VAL A 470 12.36 8.93 21.10
C VAL A 470 13.01 10.03 21.94
N ALA A 471 13.74 9.64 22.99
CA ALA A 471 14.29 10.57 23.99
C ALA A 471 15.12 11.70 23.37
N GLU A 472 15.90 11.41 22.33
CA GLU A 472 16.75 12.35 21.63
C GLU A 472 15.95 13.53 20.99
N CYS A 473 14.65 13.33 20.72
CA CYS A 473 13.79 14.28 20.00
C CYS A 473 12.62 14.85 20.83
N GLN A 474 12.59 14.62 22.15
CA GLN A 474 11.50 15.10 23.04
C GLN A 474 11.59 16.56 23.45
N ASP A 475 12.79 17.16 23.43
CA ASP A 475 13.05 18.48 24.01
C ASP A 475 12.52 19.66 23.17
N ARG A 476 12.01 19.40 21.98
CA ARG A 476 11.47 20.41 21.07
C ARG A 476 10.14 19.94 20.48
N PRO A 477 9.26 20.88 20.12
CA PRO A 477 8.07 20.53 19.35
C PRO A 477 8.48 19.82 18.05
N LEU A 478 7.79 18.71 17.73
CA LEU A 478 8.04 17.90 16.54
C LEU A 478 8.02 18.76 15.26
N GLY A 479 8.87 18.43 14.31
CA GLY A 479 8.96 19.14 13.03
C GLY A 479 9.55 20.55 13.11
N THR A 480 10.09 20.99 14.28
CA THR A 480 10.83 22.26 14.37
C THR A 480 12.32 22.07 14.15
N LYS A 481 13.14 23.14 14.34
CA LYS A 481 14.60 22.99 14.33
C LYS A 481 15.01 21.99 15.43
N PRO A 482 15.59 20.84 15.09
CA PRO A 482 15.93 19.82 16.07
C PRO A 482 17.08 20.24 16.99
N THR A 483 17.18 19.63 18.19
CA THR A 483 18.38 19.71 19.03
C THR A 483 19.56 19.01 18.35
N SER A 484 20.77 19.19 18.86
CA SER A 484 21.96 18.50 18.31
C SER A 484 21.82 16.97 18.35
N ALA A 485 21.25 16.42 19.44
CA ALA A 485 21.03 14.98 19.61
C ALA A 485 19.98 14.46 18.61
N CYS A 486 18.85 15.16 18.48
CA CYS A 486 17.81 14.82 17.50
C CYS A 486 18.35 14.94 16.06
N ALA A 487 19.08 16.04 15.74
CA ALA A 487 19.66 16.22 14.42
C ALA A 487 20.66 15.09 14.04
N ALA A 488 21.39 14.56 14.98
CA ALA A 488 22.26 13.41 14.77
C ALA A 488 21.44 12.15 14.46
N LEU A 489 20.37 11.88 15.24
CA LEU A 489 19.47 10.77 14.98
C LEU A 489 18.86 10.84 13.57
N LEU A 490 18.32 12.00 13.20
CA LEU A 490 17.65 12.20 11.90
C LEU A 490 18.62 12.02 10.73
N ARG A 491 19.86 12.49 10.84
CA ARG A 491 20.88 12.31 9.80
C ARG A 491 21.21 10.84 9.54
N ASP A 492 21.27 10.05 10.62
CA ASP A 492 21.73 8.66 10.56
C ASP A 492 20.56 7.66 10.35
N ASN A 493 19.29 8.15 10.35
CA ASN A 493 18.09 7.32 10.24
C ASN A 493 17.07 7.95 9.28
N PRO A 494 17.07 7.55 7.99
CA PRO A 494 16.16 8.09 6.98
C PRO A 494 14.67 7.99 7.36
N LYS A 495 14.25 6.90 8.00
CA LYS A 495 12.86 6.77 8.50
C LYS A 495 12.51 7.89 9.48
N ALA A 496 13.31 8.08 10.53
CA ALA A 496 13.08 9.15 11.50
C ALA A 496 13.09 10.54 10.85
N ALA A 497 13.92 10.74 9.82
CA ALA A 497 13.97 12.01 9.08
C ALA A 497 12.66 12.30 8.33
N LEU A 498 12.10 11.30 7.62
CA LEU A 498 10.81 11.43 6.94
C LEU A 498 9.67 11.71 7.93
N GLU A 499 9.64 11.00 9.06
CA GLU A 499 8.64 11.19 10.10
C GLU A 499 8.75 12.58 10.76
N TRP A 500 9.96 13.08 10.98
CA TRP A 500 10.18 14.44 11.47
C TRP A 500 9.71 15.50 10.47
N GLN A 501 9.97 15.29 9.19
CA GLN A 501 9.51 16.16 8.11
C GLN A 501 7.97 16.18 8.06
N GLN A 502 7.31 15.03 8.20
CA GLN A 502 5.85 14.91 8.26
C GLN A 502 5.26 15.75 9.41
N GLU A 503 5.88 15.71 10.59
CA GLU A 503 5.45 16.54 11.73
C GLU A 503 5.63 18.04 11.47
N GLY A 504 6.67 18.42 10.72
CA GLY A 504 6.87 19.79 10.23
C GLY A 504 5.74 20.21 9.29
N ALA A 505 5.42 19.37 8.33
CA ALA A 505 4.33 19.60 7.38
C ALA A 505 2.96 19.74 8.08
N PHE A 506 2.67 18.94 9.09
CA PHE A 506 1.45 19.10 9.91
C PHE A 506 1.39 20.46 10.60
N ARG A 507 2.48 20.94 11.16
CA ARG A 507 2.52 22.26 11.81
C ARG A 507 2.27 23.40 10.84
N ASP A 508 2.90 23.32 9.66
CA ASP A 508 2.73 24.35 8.62
C ASP A 508 1.29 24.35 8.11
N PHE A 509 0.71 23.17 7.87
CA PHE A 509 -0.69 23.00 7.53
C PHE A 509 -1.64 23.55 8.61
N GLU A 510 -1.44 23.19 9.87
CA GLU A 510 -2.26 23.67 11.00
C GLU A 510 -2.23 25.20 11.11
N GLN A 511 -1.06 25.81 10.91
CA GLN A 511 -0.91 27.25 10.89
C GLN A 511 -1.61 27.90 9.68
N ALA A 512 -1.52 27.29 8.49
CA ALA A 512 -2.15 27.78 7.28
C ALA A 512 -3.68 27.77 7.39
N VAL A 513 -4.26 26.64 7.84
CA VAL A 513 -5.72 26.50 8.07
C VAL A 513 -6.25 27.59 9.02
N LEU A 514 -5.49 27.92 10.05
CA LEU A 514 -5.94 28.89 11.05
C LEU A 514 -5.69 30.36 10.66
N ARG A 515 -4.80 30.61 9.69
CA ARG A 515 -4.59 31.97 9.13
C ARG A 515 -5.63 32.32 8.06
N GLY A 516 -6.15 31.34 7.35
CA GLY A 516 -7.17 31.51 6.31
C GLY A 516 -8.60 31.71 6.85
N LYS A 517 -8.74 31.83 8.19
CA LYS A 517 -9.99 32.23 8.88
C LYS A 517 -10.07 33.78 9.06
#